data_159b1dc33f5053da78b5e86c81d382b0
#
_entry.id   159b1dc33f5053da78b5e86c81d382b0
#
_cell.length_a   1.000
_cell.length_b   1.000
_cell.length_c   1.000
_cell.angle_alpha   90.00
_cell.angle_beta   90.00
_cell.angle_gamma   90.00
#
_symmetry.space_group_name_H-M   'P 1'
#
loop_
_entity.id
_entity.type
_entity.pdbx_description
1 polymer ?
#
loop_
_entity_poly.entity_id
_entity_poly.type
_entity_poly.pdbx_seq_one_letter_code
_entity_poly.pdbx_strand_id
1 'polypeptide(L)'
;MELYIEKKFLNNFSKDNSGAAIYKIVRKMFIEYGEKRVFIDFNEDEFKGLNSENEVFNLLYNISPPIPVNSIKEHLFSKSNFSQTIVFTNSKEDWFEAAENKGGLCFCFDNYQEKIKEIVDKLHFEIDLSERFKGWEFLNNYSNLKYNQITIIDKYILSGDDLKKVEDNIIPILKKMKQNNNKLNVSFLTGKLVARNLEHLPEKIKEKAKKRCKFISSETKLPLTDIKIILLDNELNFDFHDRIIQTNFSMLECGKGFILKGVNPSNSVIRSETIFRKFTYNRLKNIRKRVNICIEKQYKKQENYELLKKNGTSPNPEFYMFPFSTK
;
A
#
# COMPACT_ATOMS: atom_id res chain seq x y z
N MET A 1 2.04 -3.96 10.24
CA MET A 1 0.87 -4.80 9.91
C MET A 1 0.06 -5.03 11.16
N GLU A 2 -1.25 -5.12 11.02
CA GLU A 2 -2.15 -5.49 12.11
C GLU A 2 -2.87 -6.78 11.76
N LEU A 3 -2.80 -7.73 12.68
CA LEU A 3 -3.51 -9.01 12.59
C LEU A 3 -4.59 -9.04 13.64
N TYR A 4 -5.81 -9.29 13.22
CA TYR A 4 -6.95 -9.56 14.07
C TYR A 4 -7.29 -11.03 13.94
N ILE A 5 -7.21 -11.79 15.01
CA ILE A 5 -7.36 -13.24 14.97
C ILE A 5 -8.39 -13.64 16.02
N GLU A 6 -9.49 -14.23 15.60
CA GLU A 6 -10.44 -14.82 16.52
C GLU A 6 -9.81 -16.02 17.24
N LYS A 7 -9.94 -16.10 18.54
CA LYS A 7 -9.46 -17.20 19.36
C LYS A 7 -9.85 -18.57 18.81
N LYS A 8 -11.11 -18.69 18.37
CA LYS A 8 -11.64 -19.93 17.81
C LYS A 8 -10.96 -20.31 16.49
N PHE A 9 -10.69 -19.31 15.62
CA PHE A 9 -9.88 -19.54 14.42
C PHE A 9 -8.49 -20.06 14.79
N LEU A 10 -7.81 -19.42 15.73
CA LEU A 10 -6.46 -19.79 16.13
C LEU A 10 -6.39 -21.21 16.70
N ASN A 11 -7.40 -21.61 17.48
CA ASN A 11 -7.50 -22.98 18.02
C ASN A 11 -7.69 -24.02 16.92
N ASN A 12 -8.53 -23.75 15.94
CA ASN A 12 -8.74 -24.63 14.80
C ASN A 12 -7.49 -24.68 13.90
N PHE A 13 -6.87 -23.51 13.66
CA PHE A 13 -5.65 -23.40 12.87
C PHE A 13 -4.47 -24.14 13.51
N SER A 14 -4.32 -24.09 14.83
CA SER A 14 -3.25 -24.83 15.55
C SER A 14 -3.40 -26.36 15.43
N LYS A 15 -4.63 -26.84 15.25
CA LYS A 15 -4.93 -28.28 15.09
C LYS A 15 -4.86 -28.73 13.62
N ASP A 16 -4.72 -27.81 12.68
CA ASP A 16 -4.63 -28.12 11.25
C ASP A 16 -3.25 -28.70 10.93
N ASN A 17 -3.20 -30.00 10.75
CA ASN A 17 -2.00 -30.77 10.40
C ASN A 17 -1.90 -31.02 8.88
N SER A 18 -2.67 -30.31 8.05
CA SER A 18 -2.74 -30.54 6.61
C SER A 18 -1.37 -30.42 5.91
N GLY A 19 -0.43 -29.67 6.49
CA GLY A 19 0.86 -29.36 5.87
C GLY A 19 0.73 -28.56 4.54
N ALA A 20 -0.46 -28.09 4.23
CA ALA A 20 -0.79 -27.35 3.02
C ALA A 20 0.12 -26.11 2.86
N ALA A 21 0.45 -25.78 1.61
CA ALA A 21 1.34 -24.66 1.32
C ALA A 21 0.81 -23.33 1.91
N ILE A 22 -0.49 -23.10 1.83
CA ILE A 22 -1.12 -21.89 2.38
C ILE A 22 -1.10 -21.88 3.91
N TYR A 23 -1.33 -23.02 4.57
CA TYR A 23 -1.17 -23.14 6.01
C TYR A 23 0.24 -22.69 6.44
N LYS A 24 1.29 -23.17 5.75
CA LYS A 24 2.68 -22.78 6.03
C LYS A 24 2.92 -21.29 5.84
N ILE A 25 2.31 -20.67 4.83
CA ILE A 25 2.38 -19.22 4.59
C ILE A 25 1.75 -18.45 5.75
N VAL A 26 0.53 -18.81 6.16
CA VAL A 26 -0.18 -18.14 7.26
C VAL A 26 0.54 -18.36 8.59
N ARG A 27 1.02 -19.58 8.86
CA ARG A 27 1.83 -19.87 10.07
C ARG A 27 3.10 -19.01 10.10
N LYS A 28 3.81 -18.88 8.99
CA LYS A 28 4.97 -17.98 8.90
C LYS A 28 4.58 -16.53 9.12
N MET A 29 3.47 -16.07 8.60
CA MET A 29 2.98 -14.71 8.83
C MET A 29 2.69 -14.47 10.30
N PHE A 30 2.10 -15.42 11.01
CA PHE A 30 1.83 -15.32 12.44
C PHE A 30 3.14 -15.32 13.26
N ILE A 31 4.09 -16.16 12.94
CA ILE A 31 5.27 -16.40 13.78
C ILE A 31 6.49 -15.58 13.33
N GLU A 32 6.78 -15.51 12.03
CA GLU A 32 8.06 -15.00 11.53
C GLU A 32 8.05 -13.54 11.06
N TYR A 33 6.85 -12.93 10.80
CA TYR A 33 6.81 -11.55 10.35
C TYR A 33 7.01 -10.60 11.52
N GLY A 34 8.07 -9.79 11.45
CA GLY A 34 8.40 -8.81 12.48
C GLY A 34 7.55 -7.55 12.42
N GLU A 35 7.56 -6.77 13.51
CA GLU A 35 6.86 -5.47 13.60
C GLU A 35 5.37 -5.53 13.23
N LYS A 36 4.68 -6.51 13.77
CA LYS A 36 3.23 -6.63 13.66
C LYS A 36 2.57 -6.40 15.02
N ARG A 37 1.36 -5.88 15.02
CA ARG A 37 0.46 -5.87 16.18
C ARG A 37 -0.56 -6.97 15.98
N VAL A 38 -0.77 -7.77 17.00
CA VAL A 38 -1.71 -8.89 16.97
C VAL A 38 -2.79 -8.65 18.01
N PHE A 39 -4.03 -8.70 17.59
CA PHE A 39 -5.21 -8.53 18.42
C PHE A 39 -5.99 -9.84 18.44
N ILE A 40 -6.30 -10.36 19.63
CA ILE A 40 -7.05 -11.62 19.79
C ILE A 40 -8.13 -11.40 20.82
N ASP A 41 -9.31 -11.98 20.57
CA ASP A 41 -10.46 -11.96 21.49
C ASP A 41 -10.32 -13.00 22.60
N PHE A 42 -9.58 -12.67 23.63
CA PHE A 42 -9.46 -13.47 24.85
C PHE A 42 -9.42 -12.60 26.11
N ASN A 43 -9.76 -13.17 27.23
CA ASN A 43 -9.65 -12.55 28.53
C ASN A 43 -8.49 -13.16 29.35
N GLU A 44 -8.20 -12.61 30.53
CA GLU A 44 -7.11 -13.06 31.38
C GLU A 44 -7.24 -14.53 31.86
N ASP A 45 -8.47 -14.99 32.11
CA ASP A 45 -8.73 -16.36 32.55
C ASP A 45 -8.44 -17.37 31.44
N GLU A 46 -8.71 -16.99 30.19
CA GLU A 46 -8.48 -17.82 29.00
C GLU A 46 -7.02 -17.86 28.58
N PHE A 47 -6.22 -16.87 29.00
CA PHE A 47 -4.81 -16.76 28.61
C PHE A 47 -3.99 -18.02 28.97
N LYS A 48 -4.15 -18.52 30.19
CA LYS A 48 -3.39 -19.70 30.65
C LYS A 48 -3.69 -20.93 29.81
N GLY A 49 -4.97 -21.16 29.50
CA GLY A 49 -5.41 -22.27 28.64
C GLY A 49 -4.85 -22.12 27.22
N LEU A 50 -4.97 -20.95 26.61
CA LEU A 50 -4.44 -20.68 25.27
C LEU A 50 -2.92 -20.91 25.21
N ASN A 51 -2.18 -20.42 26.20
CA ASN A 51 -0.71 -20.53 26.20
C ASN A 51 -0.23 -21.98 26.41
N SER A 52 -0.97 -22.80 27.14
CA SER A 52 -0.59 -24.20 27.38
C SER A 52 -1.06 -25.17 26.30
N GLU A 53 -2.19 -24.91 25.66
CA GLU A 53 -2.86 -25.85 24.75
C GLU A 53 -2.69 -25.51 23.26
N ASN A 54 -2.32 -24.27 22.94
CA ASN A 54 -2.22 -23.79 21.57
C ASN A 54 -0.77 -23.44 21.20
N GLU A 55 -0.10 -24.36 20.49
CA GLU A 55 1.31 -24.18 20.07
C GLU A 55 1.51 -22.87 19.26
N VAL A 56 0.59 -22.55 18.36
CA VAL A 56 0.71 -21.34 17.52
C VAL A 56 0.57 -20.07 18.36
N PHE A 57 -0.35 -20.08 19.35
CA PHE A 57 -0.49 -18.96 20.28
C PHE A 57 0.79 -18.80 21.14
N ASN A 58 1.34 -19.88 21.65
CA ASN A 58 2.57 -19.85 22.45
C ASN A 58 3.76 -19.26 21.67
N LEU A 59 3.96 -19.73 20.44
CA LEU A 59 5.02 -19.20 19.56
C LEU A 59 4.78 -17.72 19.23
N LEU A 60 3.54 -17.34 18.93
CA LEU A 60 3.16 -15.96 18.65
C LEU A 60 3.41 -15.05 19.86
N TYR A 61 3.03 -15.50 21.05
CA TYR A 61 3.21 -14.76 22.29
C TYR A 61 4.67 -14.44 22.57
N ASN A 62 5.55 -15.40 22.34
CA ASN A 62 6.99 -15.23 22.58
C ASN A 62 7.65 -14.23 21.61
N ILE A 63 7.08 -14.01 20.43
CA ILE A 63 7.67 -13.14 19.39
C ILE A 63 6.99 -11.76 19.35
N SER A 64 5.67 -11.74 19.48
CA SER A 64 4.84 -10.54 19.42
C SER A 64 3.62 -10.74 20.31
N PRO A 65 3.72 -10.45 21.62
CA PRO A 65 2.63 -10.67 22.55
C PRO A 65 1.31 -10.11 22.05
N PRO A 66 0.26 -10.91 21.93
CA PRO A 66 -1.05 -10.45 21.48
C PRO A 66 -1.66 -9.46 22.46
N ILE A 67 -2.38 -8.51 21.91
CA ILE A 67 -3.17 -7.53 22.65
C ILE A 67 -4.58 -8.12 22.78
N PRO A 68 -5.08 -8.35 24.01
CA PRO A 68 -6.43 -8.84 24.21
C PRO A 68 -7.46 -7.78 23.82
N VAL A 69 -8.53 -8.21 23.18
CA VAL A 69 -9.68 -7.37 22.83
C VAL A 69 -10.99 -8.08 23.18
N ASN A 70 -11.99 -7.36 23.66
CA ASN A 70 -13.28 -7.93 23.99
C ASN A 70 -14.06 -8.36 22.74
N SER A 71 -13.89 -7.62 21.64
CA SER A 71 -14.54 -7.88 20.36
C SER A 71 -13.64 -7.42 19.22
N ILE A 72 -13.32 -8.33 18.31
CA ILE A 72 -12.56 -8.01 17.09
C ILE A 72 -13.30 -6.95 16.27
N LYS A 73 -14.60 -7.11 16.05
CA LYS A 73 -15.43 -6.17 15.29
C LYS A 73 -15.36 -4.76 15.86
N GLU A 74 -15.64 -4.59 17.14
CA GLU A 74 -15.66 -3.27 17.78
C GLU A 74 -14.30 -2.60 17.77
N HIS A 75 -13.24 -3.33 18.13
CA HIS A 75 -11.89 -2.79 18.14
C HIS A 75 -11.41 -2.45 16.72
N LEU A 76 -11.70 -3.28 15.72
CA LEU A 76 -11.38 -3.02 14.31
C LEU A 76 -12.05 -1.74 13.83
N PHE A 77 -13.37 -1.59 14.08
CA PHE A 77 -14.14 -0.44 13.58
C PHE A 77 -13.99 0.84 14.41
N SER A 78 -13.33 0.79 15.57
CA SER A 78 -12.90 2.00 16.28
C SER A 78 -11.86 2.81 15.48
N LYS A 79 -11.23 2.20 14.48
CA LYS A 79 -10.25 2.84 13.58
C LYS A 79 -10.93 3.42 12.36
N SER A 80 -10.47 4.59 11.96
CA SER A 80 -10.97 5.29 10.76
C SER A 80 -10.46 4.68 9.45
N ASN A 81 -9.25 4.10 9.45
CA ASN A 81 -8.56 3.63 8.26
C ASN A 81 -7.74 2.36 8.50
N PHE A 82 -7.73 1.45 7.51
CA PHE A 82 -6.96 0.22 7.54
C PHE A 82 -5.80 0.29 6.53
N SER A 83 -4.56 0.23 7.00
CA SER A 83 -3.41 0.35 6.10
C SER A 83 -2.80 -1.00 5.69
N GLN A 84 -2.65 -1.92 6.61
CA GLN A 84 -2.26 -3.33 6.43
C GLN A 84 -2.95 -4.14 7.52
N THR A 85 -4.25 -4.26 7.41
CA THR A 85 -5.10 -4.93 8.39
C THR A 85 -5.60 -6.24 7.80
N ILE A 86 -5.31 -7.34 8.47
CA ILE A 86 -5.75 -8.68 8.09
C ILE A 86 -6.54 -9.26 9.24
N VAL A 87 -7.67 -9.84 8.91
CA VAL A 87 -8.62 -10.42 9.87
C VAL A 87 -8.78 -11.91 9.60
N PHE A 88 -8.73 -12.72 10.66
CA PHE A 88 -9.01 -14.15 10.63
C PHE A 88 -10.08 -14.45 11.65
N THR A 89 -11.23 -14.96 11.21
CA THR A 89 -12.33 -15.41 12.06
C THR A 89 -12.64 -16.88 11.82
N ASN A 90 -13.33 -17.52 12.75
CA ASN A 90 -13.73 -18.92 12.58
C ASN A 90 -14.75 -19.07 11.45
N SER A 91 -15.72 -18.17 11.40
CA SER A 91 -16.80 -18.18 10.42
C SER A 91 -16.81 -16.86 9.64
N LYS A 92 -17.46 -16.86 8.48
CA LYS A 92 -17.67 -15.62 7.72
C LYS A 92 -18.60 -14.68 8.49
N GLU A 93 -18.17 -13.44 8.66
CA GLU A 93 -18.88 -12.42 9.41
C GLU A 93 -19.63 -11.45 8.46
N ASP A 94 -20.76 -10.91 8.93
CA ASP A 94 -21.61 -9.95 8.21
C ASP A 94 -20.89 -8.62 7.89
N TRP A 95 -19.90 -8.26 8.70
CA TRP A 95 -19.11 -7.04 8.58
C TRP A 95 -17.86 -7.15 7.70
N PHE A 96 -17.57 -8.32 7.12
CA PHE A 96 -16.37 -8.52 6.28
C PHE A 96 -16.33 -7.55 5.11
N GLU A 97 -17.46 -7.39 4.40
CA GLU A 97 -17.53 -6.46 3.28
C GLU A 97 -17.23 -5.02 3.70
N ALA A 98 -17.76 -4.59 4.86
CA ALA A 98 -17.49 -3.26 5.40
C ALA A 98 -16.01 -3.07 5.76
N ALA A 99 -15.35 -4.09 6.30
CA ALA A 99 -13.91 -4.06 6.60
C ALA A 99 -13.06 -4.05 5.32
N GLU A 100 -13.41 -4.86 4.35
CA GLU A 100 -12.73 -4.92 3.05
C GLU A 100 -12.88 -3.60 2.27
N ASN A 101 -14.04 -2.96 2.33
CA ASN A 101 -14.25 -1.63 1.73
C ASN A 101 -13.41 -0.51 2.41
N LYS A 102 -12.98 -0.72 3.66
CA LYS A 102 -12.00 0.14 4.35
C LYS A 102 -10.55 -0.26 4.09
N GLY A 103 -10.28 -1.26 3.25
CA GLY A 103 -8.96 -1.70 2.85
C GLY A 103 -8.37 -2.83 3.70
N GLY A 104 -9.19 -3.56 4.46
CA GLY A 104 -8.80 -4.78 5.16
C GLY A 104 -8.82 -6.02 4.26
N LEU A 105 -8.17 -7.10 4.69
CA LEU A 105 -8.34 -8.43 4.14
C LEU A 105 -8.96 -9.33 5.19
N CYS A 106 -10.12 -9.93 4.88
CA CYS A 106 -10.86 -10.78 5.80
C CYS A 106 -10.87 -12.22 5.32
N PHE A 107 -10.57 -13.14 6.22
CA PHE A 107 -10.55 -14.58 5.99
C PHE A 107 -11.32 -15.28 7.10
N CYS A 108 -12.08 -16.34 6.75
CA CYS A 108 -12.61 -17.28 7.73
C CYS A 108 -11.96 -18.66 7.58
N PHE A 109 -12.10 -19.49 8.61
CA PHE A 109 -11.42 -20.79 8.65
C PHE A 109 -11.76 -21.66 7.44
N ASP A 110 -13.02 -21.63 7.00
CA ASP A 110 -13.47 -22.45 5.86
C ASP A 110 -12.91 -22.02 4.50
N ASN A 111 -12.47 -20.74 4.36
CA ASN A 111 -12.07 -20.22 3.05
C ASN A 111 -10.66 -19.62 2.99
N TYR A 112 -9.94 -19.52 4.10
CA TYR A 112 -8.65 -18.81 4.10
C TYR A 112 -7.64 -19.42 3.13
N GLN A 113 -7.61 -20.74 3.02
CA GLN A 113 -6.68 -21.44 2.14
C GLN A 113 -6.97 -21.13 0.66
N GLU A 114 -8.22 -21.24 0.25
CA GLU A 114 -8.64 -20.98 -1.12
C GLU A 114 -8.46 -19.51 -1.50
N LYS A 115 -8.96 -18.59 -0.65
CA LYS A 115 -8.89 -17.15 -0.91
C LYS A 115 -7.45 -16.63 -0.96
N ILE A 116 -6.58 -17.09 -0.07
CA ILE A 116 -5.15 -16.70 -0.09
C ILE A 116 -4.47 -17.30 -1.32
N LYS A 117 -4.75 -18.57 -1.65
CA LYS A 117 -4.22 -19.21 -2.86
C LYS A 117 -4.62 -18.42 -4.11
N GLU A 118 -5.89 -18.05 -4.23
CA GLU A 118 -6.37 -17.23 -5.35
C GLU A 118 -5.63 -15.90 -5.47
N ILE A 119 -5.41 -15.19 -4.35
CA ILE A 119 -4.66 -13.94 -4.31
C ILE A 119 -3.21 -14.17 -4.76
N VAL A 120 -2.56 -15.21 -4.25
CA VAL A 120 -1.16 -15.53 -4.60
C VAL A 120 -1.05 -15.90 -6.06
N ASP A 121 -1.90 -16.80 -6.56
CA ASP A 121 -1.86 -17.28 -7.96
C ASP A 121 -2.11 -16.13 -8.96
N LYS A 122 -3.00 -15.19 -8.62
CA LYS A 122 -3.31 -14.04 -9.51
C LYS A 122 -2.28 -12.92 -9.44
N LEU A 123 -1.65 -12.69 -8.29
CA LEU A 123 -0.81 -11.52 -8.07
C LEU A 123 0.68 -11.81 -7.97
N HIS A 124 1.10 -13.07 -8.05
CA HIS A 124 2.52 -13.42 -8.21
C HIS A 124 2.81 -13.73 -9.67
N PHE A 125 3.22 -12.72 -10.42
CA PHE A 125 3.53 -12.86 -11.84
C PHE A 125 4.72 -11.99 -12.25
N GLU A 126 5.28 -12.35 -13.40
CA GLU A 126 6.29 -11.54 -14.11
C GLU A 126 5.83 -11.32 -15.56
N ILE A 127 6.08 -10.10 -16.06
CA ILE A 127 5.83 -9.74 -17.47
C ILE A 127 7.14 -9.27 -18.05
N ASP A 128 7.58 -9.98 -19.09
CA ASP A 128 8.77 -9.62 -19.84
C ASP A 128 8.48 -8.39 -20.74
N LEU A 129 9.39 -7.44 -20.75
CA LEU A 129 9.36 -6.24 -21.58
C LEU A 129 10.35 -6.31 -22.76
N SER A 130 10.89 -7.50 -23.05
CA SER A 130 11.72 -7.74 -24.24
C SER A 130 10.96 -7.61 -25.55
N GLU A 131 9.62 -7.72 -25.48
CA GLU A 131 8.71 -7.39 -26.57
C GLU A 131 8.05 -6.02 -26.36
N ARG A 132 7.33 -5.53 -27.39
CA ARG A 132 6.53 -4.32 -27.29
C ARG A 132 5.47 -4.45 -26.21
N PHE A 133 5.40 -3.47 -25.30
CA PHE A 133 4.41 -3.44 -24.24
C PHE A 133 2.97 -3.48 -24.78
N LYS A 134 2.21 -4.49 -24.37
CA LYS A 134 0.85 -4.78 -24.89
C LYS A 134 -0.26 -4.02 -24.13
N GLY A 135 0.04 -3.41 -23.01
CA GLY A 135 -0.92 -2.63 -22.21
C GLY A 135 -1.05 -3.12 -20.77
N TRP A 136 -1.99 -2.51 -20.04
CA TRP A 136 -2.16 -2.68 -18.60
C TRP A 136 -3.23 -3.72 -18.21
N GLU A 137 -3.63 -4.60 -19.15
CA GLU A 137 -4.72 -5.57 -18.90
C GLU A 137 -4.43 -6.55 -17.75
N PHE A 138 -3.17 -6.88 -17.51
CA PHE A 138 -2.77 -7.74 -16.39
C PHE A 138 -3.13 -7.15 -15.01
N LEU A 139 -3.36 -5.84 -14.91
CA LEU A 139 -3.82 -5.21 -13.68
C LEU A 139 -5.27 -5.58 -13.32
N ASN A 140 -6.01 -6.21 -14.21
CA ASN A 140 -7.32 -6.78 -13.88
C ASN A 140 -7.20 -7.85 -12.79
N ASN A 141 -6.05 -8.49 -12.64
CA ASN A 141 -5.77 -9.44 -11.56
C ASN A 141 -5.91 -8.80 -10.16
N TYR A 142 -5.77 -7.48 -10.07
CA TYR A 142 -5.97 -6.73 -8.82
C TYR A 142 -7.43 -6.50 -8.46
N SER A 143 -8.39 -6.79 -9.35
CA SER A 143 -9.82 -6.56 -9.14
C SER A 143 -10.38 -7.29 -7.91
N ASN A 144 -9.81 -8.42 -7.55
CA ASN A 144 -10.24 -9.25 -6.42
C ASN A 144 -9.53 -8.90 -5.10
N LEU A 145 -8.50 -8.06 -5.15
CA LEU A 145 -7.79 -7.61 -3.95
C LEU A 145 -8.41 -6.30 -3.46
N LYS A 146 -8.94 -6.31 -2.24
CA LYS A 146 -9.43 -5.08 -1.60
C LYS A 146 -8.27 -4.29 -1.00
N TYR A 147 -8.19 -3.01 -1.32
CA TYR A 147 -7.23 -2.06 -0.77
C TYR A 147 -7.80 -0.65 -0.90
N ASN A 148 -7.36 0.27 -0.07
CA ASN A 148 -7.81 1.65 -0.06
C ASN A 148 -6.68 2.65 -0.36
N GLN A 149 -5.48 2.15 -0.65
CA GLN A 149 -4.30 2.97 -0.88
C GLN A 149 -3.47 2.44 -2.03
N ILE A 150 -3.05 3.36 -2.91
CA ILE A 150 -2.01 3.14 -3.92
C ILE A 150 -0.93 4.19 -3.72
N THR A 151 0.33 3.75 -3.67
CA THR A 151 1.49 4.64 -3.69
C THR A 151 2.32 4.31 -4.93
N ILE A 152 2.51 5.28 -5.80
CA ILE A 152 3.32 5.17 -7.02
C ILE A 152 4.63 5.92 -6.80
N ILE A 153 5.73 5.19 -6.83
CA ILE A 153 7.08 5.72 -6.62
C ILE A 153 7.82 5.63 -7.95
N ASP A 154 7.98 6.76 -8.61
CA ASP A 154 8.75 6.85 -9.85
C ASP A 154 9.21 8.30 -10.06
N LYS A 155 10.51 8.48 -10.19
CA LYS A 155 11.15 9.81 -10.33
C LYS A 155 10.59 10.65 -11.47
N TYR A 156 10.17 10.01 -12.56
CA TYR A 156 9.85 10.67 -13.81
C TYR A 156 8.38 10.55 -14.23
N ILE A 157 7.56 9.84 -13.45
CA ILE A 157 6.19 9.47 -13.85
C ILE A 157 5.28 10.67 -14.16
N LEU A 158 5.52 11.80 -13.48
CA LEU A 158 4.79 13.04 -13.68
C LEU A 158 5.64 14.14 -14.35
N SER A 159 6.84 13.81 -14.82
CA SER A 159 7.75 14.77 -15.45
C SER A 159 7.30 15.18 -16.86
N GLY A 160 7.83 16.33 -17.34
CA GLY A 160 7.53 16.87 -18.67
C GLY A 160 6.30 17.77 -18.65
N ASP A 161 5.97 18.42 -19.75
CA ASP A 161 4.81 19.34 -19.88
C ASP A 161 3.59 18.66 -20.50
N ASP A 162 3.83 17.58 -21.22
CA ASP A 162 2.80 16.82 -21.90
C ASP A 162 2.00 15.93 -20.92
N LEU A 163 0.69 16.11 -20.92
CA LEU A 163 -0.22 15.25 -20.17
C LEU A 163 -0.40 13.88 -20.81
N LYS A 164 -0.01 13.72 -22.09
CA LYS A 164 -0.18 12.47 -22.82
C LYS A 164 0.50 11.27 -22.13
N LYS A 165 1.67 11.49 -21.51
CA LYS A 165 2.34 10.41 -20.72
C LYS A 165 1.48 9.96 -19.53
N VAL A 166 0.82 10.90 -18.86
CA VAL A 166 -0.10 10.59 -17.75
C VAL A 166 -1.33 9.87 -18.29
N GLU A 167 -1.90 10.36 -19.38
CA GLU A 167 -3.06 9.76 -20.07
C GLU A 167 -2.78 8.33 -20.53
N ASP A 168 -1.66 8.11 -21.19
CA ASP A 168 -1.31 6.82 -21.80
C ASP A 168 -0.88 5.74 -20.80
N ASN A 169 -0.38 6.12 -19.63
CA ASN A 169 0.17 5.17 -18.67
C ASN A 169 -0.53 5.22 -17.31
N ILE A 170 -0.61 6.39 -16.67
CA ILE A 170 -1.12 6.49 -15.30
C ILE A 170 -2.63 6.32 -15.24
N ILE A 171 -3.36 6.95 -16.16
CA ILE A 171 -4.82 6.85 -16.20
C ILE A 171 -5.29 5.40 -16.38
N PRO A 172 -4.73 4.60 -17.33
CA PRO A 172 -5.08 3.19 -17.45
C PRO A 172 -4.76 2.38 -16.21
N ILE A 173 -3.59 2.59 -15.59
CA ILE A 173 -3.21 1.93 -14.32
C ILE A 173 -4.27 2.21 -13.26
N LEU A 174 -4.58 3.49 -12.99
CA LEU A 174 -5.52 3.87 -11.96
C LEU A 174 -6.95 3.40 -12.25
N LYS A 175 -7.40 3.48 -13.51
CA LYS A 175 -8.72 2.98 -13.91
C LYS A 175 -8.86 1.48 -13.66
N LYS A 176 -7.83 0.68 -13.98
CA LYS A 176 -7.82 -0.76 -13.72
C LYS A 176 -7.76 -1.08 -12.23
N MET A 177 -6.88 -0.41 -11.49
CA MET A 177 -6.72 -0.65 -10.06
C MET A 177 -7.87 -0.09 -9.21
N LYS A 178 -8.67 0.86 -9.70
CA LYS A 178 -9.84 1.40 -9.00
C LYS A 178 -11.06 0.47 -9.02
N GLN A 179 -11.12 -0.50 -9.91
CA GLN A 179 -12.35 -1.21 -10.30
C GLN A 179 -13.29 -1.63 -9.17
N ASN A 180 -12.77 -1.93 -7.98
CA ASN A 180 -13.58 -2.44 -6.86
C ASN A 180 -13.45 -1.59 -5.58
N ASN A 181 -12.92 -0.36 -5.65
CA ASN A 181 -12.65 0.45 -4.47
C ASN A 181 -13.38 1.79 -4.50
N ASN A 182 -14.39 1.95 -3.64
CA ASN A 182 -15.14 3.19 -3.51
C ASN A 182 -14.35 4.33 -2.86
N LYS A 183 -13.31 4.02 -2.08
CA LYS A 183 -12.42 4.99 -1.43
C LYS A 183 -10.98 4.60 -1.66
N LEU A 184 -10.35 5.21 -2.65
CA LEU A 184 -8.96 4.93 -3.02
C LEU A 184 -8.12 6.19 -2.88
N ASN A 185 -7.16 6.16 -1.95
CA ASN A 185 -6.16 7.21 -1.80
C ASN A 185 -4.96 6.91 -2.71
N VAL A 186 -4.59 7.84 -3.55
CA VAL A 186 -3.47 7.72 -4.48
C VAL A 186 -2.38 8.71 -4.12
N SER A 187 -1.17 8.22 -3.89
CA SER A 187 0.00 9.06 -3.64
C SER A 187 1.07 8.84 -4.70
N PHE A 188 1.54 9.91 -5.30
CA PHE A 188 2.68 9.90 -6.22
C PHE A 188 3.91 10.43 -5.50
N LEU A 189 4.96 9.63 -5.43
CA LEU A 189 6.28 10.08 -5.00
C LEU A 189 7.13 10.23 -6.26
N THR A 190 7.46 11.48 -6.60
CA THR A 190 8.19 11.81 -7.83
C THR A 190 9.32 12.78 -7.54
N GLY A 191 10.42 12.68 -8.30
CA GLY A 191 11.58 13.57 -8.13
C GLY A 191 11.54 14.82 -9.02
N LYS A 192 10.68 14.85 -10.05
CA LYS A 192 10.65 15.96 -11.02
C LYS A 192 9.25 16.22 -11.54
N LEU A 193 8.85 17.48 -11.50
CA LEU A 193 7.60 17.95 -12.12
C LEU A 193 7.84 18.94 -13.25
N VAL A 194 8.91 19.73 -13.15
CA VAL A 194 9.23 20.83 -14.09
C VAL A 194 10.64 20.64 -14.68
N ALA A 195 10.94 21.34 -15.75
CA ALA A 195 12.28 21.39 -16.33
C ALA A 195 13.27 22.03 -15.34
N ARG A 196 14.57 21.63 -15.42
CA ARG A 196 15.62 22.08 -14.49
C ARG A 196 15.70 23.60 -14.33
N ASN A 197 15.53 24.34 -15.40
CA ASN A 197 15.56 25.81 -15.40
C ASN A 197 14.37 26.46 -14.68
N LEU A 198 13.35 25.69 -14.30
CA LEU A 198 12.15 26.15 -13.60
C LEU A 198 12.00 25.53 -12.20
N GLU A 199 12.97 24.71 -11.76
CA GLU A 199 12.92 24.02 -10.46
C GLU A 199 12.95 25.01 -9.27
N HIS A 200 13.47 26.22 -9.47
CA HIS A 200 13.52 27.29 -8.46
C HIS A 200 12.25 28.16 -8.40
N LEU A 201 11.23 27.86 -9.23
CA LEU A 201 9.99 28.63 -9.28
C LEU A 201 8.83 27.85 -8.61
N PRO A 202 8.60 28.05 -7.30
CA PRO A 202 7.60 27.32 -6.52
C PRO A 202 6.19 27.38 -7.10
N GLU A 203 5.79 28.56 -7.58
CA GLU A 203 4.43 28.76 -8.11
C GLU A 203 4.20 27.92 -9.37
N LYS A 204 5.21 27.75 -10.23
CA LYS A 204 5.11 26.89 -11.43
C LYS A 204 5.02 25.41 -11.04
N ILE A 205 5.76 24.98 -10.02
CA ILE A 205 5.67 23.62 -9.48
C ILE A 205 4.27 23.37 -8.95
N LYS A 206 3.74 24.30 -8.16
CA LYS A 206 2.40 24.25 -7.58
C LYS A 206 1.30 24.20 -8.64
N GLU A 207 1.38 25.09 -9.63
CA GLU A 207 0.43 25.15 -10.74
C GLU A 207 0.42 23.82 -11.51
N LYS A 208 1.60 23.28 -11.83
CA LYS A 208 1.74 22.03 -12.56
C LYS A 208 1.22 20.84 -11.78
N ALA A 209 1.54 20.74 -10.50
CA ALA A 209 1.02 19.68 -9.63
C ALA A 209 -0.51 19.74 -9.55
N LYS A 210 -1.09 20.95 -9.36
CA LYS A 210 -2.53 21.18 -9.35
C LYS A 210 -3.20 20.77 -10.65
N LYS A 211 -2.60 21.14 -11.80
CA LYS A 211 -3.09 20.75 -13.14
C LYS A 211 -3.12 19.23 -13.30
N ARG A 212 -2.06 18.53 -12.84
CA ARG A 212 -1.99 17.06 -12.90
C ARG A 212 -3.00 16.38 -11.99
N CYS A 213 -3.11 16.82 -10.75
CA CYS A 213 -4.14 16.27 -9.85
C CYS A 213 -5.55 16.44 -10.42
N LYS A 214 -5.88 17.61 -10.97
CA LYS A 214 -7.17 17.86 -11.61
C LYS A 214 -7.40 16.95 -12.82
N PHE A 215 -6.39 16.78 -13.66
CA PHE A 215 -6.48 15.91 -14.83
C PHE A 215 -6.68 14.44 -14.40
N ILE A 216 -5.90 13.94 -13.46
CA ILE A 216 -6.05 12.58 -12.95
C ILE A 216 -7.44 12.40 -12.33
N SER A 217 -7.90 13.36 -11.53
CA SER A 217 -9.24 13.33 -10.91
C SER A 217 -10.36 13.26 -11.97
N SER A 218 -10.30 14.10 -13.00
CA SER A 218 -11.33 14.12 -14.06
C SER A 218 -11.39 12.79 -14.82
N GLU A 219 -10.22 12.23 -15.17
CA GLU A 219 -10.13 11.02 -15.98
C GLU A 219 -10.45 9.73 -15.19
N THR A 220 -10.11 9.70 -13.91
CA THR A 220 -10.29 8.50 -13.07
C THR A 220 -11.55 8.55 -12.21
N LYS A 221 -12.21 9.72 -12.11
CA LYS A 221 -13.31 9.97 -11.18
C LYS A 221 -12.92 9.73 -9.71
N LEU A 222 -11.65 9.88 -9.36
CA LEU A 222 -11.19 9.92 -7.99
C LEU A 222 -11.39 11.33 -7.43
N PRO A 223 -11.86 11.48 -6.17
CA PRO A 223 -11.90 12.77 -5.51
C PRO A 223 -10.52 13.45 -5.53
N LEU A 224 -10.48 14.75 -5.79
CA LEU A 224 -9.22 15.49 -5.82
C LEU A 224 -8.47 15.42 -4.47
N THR A 225 -9.21 15.35 -3.36
CA THR A 225 -8.68 15.20 -2.00
C THR A 225 -7.93 13.89 -1.77
N ASP A 226 -8.24 12.87 -2.57
CA ASP A 226 -7.66 11.53 -2.45
C ASP A 226 -6.41 11.34 -3.31
N ILE A 227 -6.01 12.37 -4.08
CA ILE A 227 -4.83 12.35 -4.94
C ILE A 227 -3.76 13.27 -4.35
N LYS A 228 -2.58 12.71 -4.03
CA LYS A 228 -1.44 13.45 -3.47
C LYS A 228 -0.22 13.31 -4.37
N ILE A 229 0.48 14.41 -4.61
CA ILE A 229 1.79 14.43 -5.24
C ILE A 229 2.83 14.88 -4.21
N ILE A 230 3.82 14.06 -3.99
CA ILE A 230 4.91 14.29 -3.03
C ILE A 230 6.19 14.39 -3.84
N LEU A 231 6.87 15.55 -3.76
CA LEU A 231 8.17 15.73 -4.40
C LEU A 231 9.24 15.17 -3.49
N LEU A 232 10.05 14.27 -4.02
CA LEU A 232 11.17 13.70 -3.30
C LEU A 232 12.43 14.52 -3.57
N ASP A 233 13.10 14.85 -2.48
CA ASP A 233 14.40 15.51 -2.47
C ASP A 233 15.53 14.53 -2.77
N ASN A 234 16.58 15.03 -3.43
CA ASN A 234 17.84 14.31 -3.61
C ASN A 234 18.53 13.97 -2.26
N GLU A 235 18.30 14.77 -1.21
CA GLU A 235 18.85 14.55 0.14
C GLU A 235 18.31 13.30 0.85
N LEU A 236 17.18 12.74 0.38
CA LEU A 236 16.53 11.62 1.06
C LEU A 236 17.08 10.26 0.64
N ASN A 237 18.08 10.21 -0.27
CA ASN A 237 18.69 8.98 -0.78
C ASN A 237 17.65 7.89 -1.07
N PHE A 238 16.49 8.32 -1.61
CA PHE A 238 15.49 7.37 -2.06
C PHE A 238 16.04 6.77 -3.35
N ASP A 239 16.40 5.51 -3.30
CA ASP A 239 16.86 4.80 -4.48
C ASP A 239 15.67 4.61 -5.43
N PHE A 240 15.59 5.51 -6.43
CA PHE A 240 14.56 5.46 -7.48
C PHE A 240 14.85 4.44 -8.57
N HIS A 241 15.88 3.62 -8.42
CA HIS A 241 16.13 2.54 -9.37
C HIS A 241 14.98 1.53 -9.36
N ASP A 242 14.37 1.33 -8.20
CA ASP A 242 13.19 0.49 -8.06
C ASP A 242 11.94 1.35 -8.17
N ARG A 243 11.32 1.39 -9.33
CA ARG A 243 10.04 2.05 -9.55
C ARG A 243 8.93 1.12 -9.14
N ILE A 244 8.08 1.57 -8.23
CA ILE A 244 7.16 0.70 -7.50
C ILE A 244 5.75 1.27 -7.50
N ILE A 245 4.76 0.42 -7.74
CA ILE A 245 3.37 0.66 -7.36
C ILE A 245 3.07 -0.23 -6.18
N GLN A 246 2.72 0.38 -5.07
CA GLN A 246 2.42 -0.31 -3.82
C GLN A 246 0.96 -0.12 -3.45
N THR A 247 0.28 -1.22 -3.06
CA THR A 247 -1.02 -1.19 -2.39
C THR A 247 -0.88 -1.48 -0.90
N ASN A 248 -2.00 -1.70 -0.20
CA ASN A 248 -1.96 -2.17 1.18
C ASN A 248 -1.21 -3.51 1.31
N PHE A 249 -1.35 -4.42 0.33
CA PHE A 249 -0.95 -5.82 0.46
C PHE A 249 -0.06 -6.34 -0.67
N SER A 250 0.23 -5.52 -1.65
CA SER A 250 0.98 -5.95 -2.84
C SER A 250 1.96 -4.89 -3.32
N MET A 251 2.92 -5.33 -4.10
CA MET A 251 3.91 -4.51 -4.75
C MET A 251 4.06 -4.93 -6.21
N LEU A 252 4.00 -3.95 -7.10
CA LEU A 252 4.35 -4.08 -8.51
C LEU A 252 5.64 -3.29 -8.75
N GLU A 253 6.64 -3.94 -9.30
CA GLU A 253 7.96 -3.36 -9.54
C GLU A 253 8.29 -3.36 -11.03
N CYS A 254 8.94 -2.30 -11.51
CA CYS A 254 9.44 -2.22 -12.87
C CYS A 254 10.75 -1.44 -12.93
N GLY A 255 11.84 -2.07 -13.34
CA GLY A 255 13.15 -1.42 -13.47
C GLY A 255 13.19 -0.24 -14.45
N LYS A 256 12.35 -0.26 -15.49
CA LYS A 256 12.18 0.86 -16.45
C LYS A 256 11.17 1.91 -16.04
N GLY A 257 10.37 1.67 -15.00
CA GLY A 257 9.25 2.53 -14.58
C GLY A 257 7.95 2.19 -15.28
N PHE A 258 6.97 3.07 -15.08
CA PHE A 258 5.60 2.85 -15.51
C PHE A 258 5.18 3.72 -16.69
N ILE A 259 6.13 4.34 -17.39
CA ILE A 259 5.91 5.00 -18.67
C ILE A 259 6.34 4.02 -19.76
N LEU A 260 5.46 3.09 -20.14
CA LEU A 260 5.78 1.97 -21.01
C LEU A 260 5.16 2.08 -22.40
N LYS A 261 4.05 2.80 -22.55
CA LYS A 261 3.42 2.98 -23.85
C LYS A 261 4.31 3.82 -24.77
N GLY A 262 4.64 3.29 -25.94
CA GLY A 262 5.51 3.95 -26.92
C GLY A 262 7.01 3.85 -26.63
N VAL A 263 7.41 3.07 -25.62
CA VAL A 263 8.82 2.81 -25.30
C VAL A 263 9.30 1.55 -26.02
N ASN A 264 10.55 1.57 -26.46
CA ASN A 264 11.20 0.43 -27.10
C ASN A 264 11.32 -0.76 -26.11
N PRO A 265 11.24 -2.00 -26.62
CA PRO A 265 11.51 -3.20 -25.86
C PRO A 265 12.83 -3.14 -25.07
N SER A 266 12.90 -3.88 -23.99
CA SER A 266 14.09 -3.92 -23.13
C SER A 266 14.16 -5.19 -22.30
N ASN A 267 15.35 -5.56 -21.88
CA ASN A 267 15.59 -6.65 -20.94
C ASN A 267 15.15 -6.30 -19.52
N SER A 268 13.93 -5.82 -19.35
CA SER A 268 13.34 -5.48 -18.06
C SER A 268 12.06 -6.28 -17.85
N VAL A 269 11.67 -6.45 -16.62
CA VAL A 269 10.45 -7.16 -16.24
C VAL A 269 9.56 -6.29 -15.36
N ILE A 270 8.25 -6.53 -15.43
CA ILE A 270 7.30 -6.11 -14.40
C ILE A 270 7.09 -7.30 -13.49
N ARG A 271 7.35 -7.14 -12.19
CA ARG A 271 7.13 -8.17 -11.19
C ARG A 271 6.07 -7.75 -10.21
N SER A 272 5.10 -8.63 -9.97
CA SER A 272 4.05 -8.45 -8.97
C SER A 272 4.17 -9.48 -7.86
N GLU A 273 4.04 -9.04 -6.61
CA GLU A 273 4.10 -9.88 -5.42
C GLU A 273 3.20 -9.34 -4.30
N THR A 274 2.84 -10.22 -3.36
CA THR A 274 2.01 -9.87 -2.21
C THR A 274 2.75 -10.06 -0.88
N ILE A 275 2.18 -9.53 0.20
CA ILE A 275 2.67 -9.71 1.57
C ILE A 275 2.69 -11.16 2.06
N PHE A 276 2.06 -12.09 1.34
CA PHE A 276 2.12 -13.52 1.65
C PHE A 276 3.51 -14.13 1.42
N ARG A 277 4.43 -13.38 0.80
CA ARG A 277 5.88 -13.65 0.84
C ARG A 277 6.54 -12.77 1.88
N LYS A 278 7.28 -13.37 2.83
CA LYS A 278 8.01 -12.65 3.91
C LYS A 278 8.96 -11.58 3.36
N PHE A 279 9.65 -11.89 2.26
CA PHE A 279 10.53 -10.92 1.59
C PHE A 279 9.76 -9.67 1.14
N THR A 280 8.63 -9.87 0.46
CA THR A 280 7.77 -8.76 -0.03
C THR A 280 7.18 -7.97 1.14
N TYR A 281 6.73 -8.65 2.20
CA TYR A 281 6.28 -7.98 3.42
C TYR A 281 7.35 -7.06 4.01
N ASN A 282 8.58 -7.54 4.18
CA ASN A 282 9.68 -6.74 4.72
C ASN A 282 10.02 -5.55 3.82
N ARG A 283 9.98 -5.75 2.51
CA ARG A 283 10.24 -4.70 1.52
C ARG A 283 9.16 -3.62 1.56
N LEU A 284 7.88 -4.01 1.54
CA LEU A 284 6.74 -3.09 1.68
C LEU A 284 6.82 -2.28 2.99
N LYS A 285 7.14 -2.93 4.09
CA LYS A 285 7.34 -2.28 5.39
C LYS A 285 8.42 -1.20 5.32
N ASN A 286 9.59 -1.53 4.76
CA ASN A 286 10.70 -0.60 4.62
C ASN A 286 10.37 0.58 3.71
N ILE A 287 9.69 0.34 2.59
CA ILE A 287 9.23 1.40 1.68
C ILE A 287 8.26 2.33 2.41
N ARG A 288 7.26 1.79 3.12
CA ARG A 288 6.31 2.61 3.89
C ARG A 288 6.99 3.46 4.94
N LYS A 289 7.92 2.89 5.69
CA LYS A 289 8.71 3.65 6.68
C LYS A 289 9.43 4.83 6.03
N ARG A 290 10.09 4.61 4.89
CA ARG A 290 10.76 5.67 4.12
C ARG A 290 9.77 6.71 3.59
N VAL A 291 8.63 6.27 3.03
CA VAL A 291 7.55 7.15 2.55
C VAL A 291 7.02 8.04 3.67
N ASN A 292 6.75 7.47 4.84
CA ASN A 292 6.28 8.24 5.99
C ASN A 292 7.31 9.28 6.45
N ILE A 293 8.60 8.92 6.51
CA ILE A 293 9.68 9.87 6.82
C ILE A 293 9.71 11.02 5.81
N CYS A 294 9.54 10.70 4.51
CA CYS A 294 9.49 11.73 3.47
C CYS A 294 8.29 12.67 3.66
N ILE A 295 7.12 12.10 3.95
CA ILE A 295 5.90 12.86 4.19
C ILE A 295 6.06 13.77 5.41
N GLU A 296 6.54 13.25 6.53
CA GLU A 296 6.77 14.02 7.76
C GLU A 296 7.77 15.16 7.56
N LYS A 297 8.89 14.89 6.88
CA LYS A 297 9.87 15.94 6.55
C LYS A 297 9.28 17.04 5.67
N GLN A 298 8.44 16.67 4.70
CA GLN A 298 7.78 17.65 3.84
C GLN A 298 6.74 18.49 4.57
N TYR A 299 5.96 17.89 5.48
CA TYR A 299 5.04 18.66 6.34
C TYR A 299 5.80 19.71 7.16
N LYS A 300 6.90 19.33 7.82
CA LYS A 300 7.74 20.27 8.59
C LYS A 300 8.33 21.38 7.72
N LYS A 301 8.80 21.07 6.52
CA LYS A 301 9.31 22.06 5.57
C LYS A 301 8.19 23.01 5.08
N GLN A 302 6.99 22.48 4.85
CA GLN A 302 5.82 23.26 4.44
C GLN A 302 5.34 24.21 5.54
N GLU A 303 5.31 23.77 6.79
CA GLU A 303 5.00 24.63 7.94
C GLU A 303 6.01 25.77 8.08
N ASN A 304 7.30 25.46 7.94
CA ASN A 304 8.36 26.47 7.93
C ASN A 304 8.23 27.44 6.74
N TYR A 305 7.87 26.96 5.57
CA TYR A 305 7.64 27.78 4.37
C TYR A 305 6.50 28.78 4.59
N GLU A 306 5.36 28.33 5.13
CA GLU A 306 4.23 29.21 5.43
C GLU A 306 4.60 30.26 6.48
N LEU A 307 5.39 29.88 7.49
CA LEU A 307 5.89 30.77 8.52
C LEU A 307 6.84 31.84 7.94
N LEU A 308 7.78 31.44 7.11
CA LEU A 308 8.74 32.35 6.44
C LEU A 308 8.03 33.30 5.48
N LYS A 309 7.02 32.80 4.74
CA LYS A 309 6.20 33.63 3.85
C LYS A 309 5.41 34.69 4.61
N LYS A 310 4.84 34.36 5.76
CA LYS A 310 4.17 35.31 6.66
C LYS A 310 5.13 36.39 7.18
N ASN A 311 6.40 36.04 7.37
CA ASN A 311 7.44 36.96 7.86
C ASN A 311 8.15 37.75 6.75
N GLY A 312 7.66 37.70 5.49
CA GLY A 312 8.24 38.45 4.36
C GLY A 312 9.57 37.90 3.84
N THR A 313 10.01 36.76 4.30
CA THR A 313 11.23 36.09 3.84
C THR A 313 10.91 35.23 2.62
N SER A 314 11.70 35.30 1.55
CA SER A 314 11.54 34.42 0.37
C SER A 314 12.16 33.06 0.70
N PRO A 315 11.35 32.00 0.95
CA PRO A 315 11.89 30.71 1.31
C PRO A 315 12.37 29.94 0.07
N ASN A 316 13.39 29.12 0.27
CA ASN A 316 13.89 28.22 -0.77
C ASN A 316 12.82 27.17 -1.14
N PRO A 317 12.44 27.02 -2.43
CA PRO A 317 11.20 26.37 -2.87
C PRO A 317 11.24 24.85 -2.99
N GLU A 318 12.14 24.16 -2.31
CA GLU A 318 12.53 22.81 -2.72
C GLU A 318 11.50 21.70 -2.47
N PHE A 319 10.39 21.89 -1.69
CA PHE A 319 9.53 20.74 -1.33
C PHE A 319 8.06 21.08 -1.17
N TYR A 320 7.21 20.43 -1.98
CA TYR A 320 5.75 20.60 -1.89
C TYR A 320 5.01 19.26 -1.91
N MET A 321 4.03 19.13 -1.03
CA MET A 321 2.99 18.13 -1.11
C MET A 321 1.72 18.75 -1.69
N PHE A 322 1.14 18.12 -2.71
CA PHE A 322 -0.07 18.61 -3.38
C PHE A 322 -1.17 17.55 -3.36
N PRO A 323 -2.44 17.90 -3.16
CA PRO A 323 -2.89 19.26 -2.83
C PRO A 323 -2.40 19.68 -1.44
N PHE A 324 -2.24 20.99 -1.24
CA PHE A 324 -2.02 21.50 0.11
C PHE A 324 -3.20 21.09 0.97
N SER A 325 -2.94 20.47 2.13
CA SER A 325 -3.99 20.28 3.12
C SER A 325 -4.41 21.67 3.58
N THR A 326 -5.56 22.11 3.14
CA THR A 326 -6.29 23.18 3.85
C THR A 326 -6.76 22.56 5.15
N LYS A 327 -6.12 22.93 6.26
CA LYS A 327 -6.74 22.75 7.57
C LYS A 327 -8.00 23.58 7.64
#